data_597419068ae3d53f11f2439c69e07752
#
_entry.id   597419068ae3d53f11f2439c69e07752
#
_cell.length_a   1.000
_cell.length_b   1.000
_cell.length_c   1.000
_cell.angle_alpha   90.00
_cell.angle_beta   90.00
_cell.angle_gamma   90.00
#
_symmetry.space_group_name_H-M   'P 1'
#
loop_
_entity.id
_entity.type
_entity.pdbx_description
1 polymer ?
#
loop_
_entity_poly.entity_id
_entity_poly.type
_entity_poly.pdbx_seq_one_letter_code
_entity_poly.pdbx_strand_id
1 'polypeptide(L)'
;ALDTGASKCIVKDLREEFVRDYCFKALSAGAIYEDNYLLGTALARPLLAYHQTQVALEEGADALSHGATGKGNDQVRFEVTYGAFAPHLQVIAPWREWDIRSREDALDYADKHKVPVESSKRDLYSRDGNLWHLSHEGDVLENVWNAPVKEMFKLTTDPMDAPDEPETIVLAFEQGTPVALDGKRLGPVEMVETLNRVAGAHGVGRLDLVENRLVGIKSRGVYETPAGTVLHLAHRELERLVLDRDTLHFKQSISVRYAQLVYDGLWFSTLREALAAFVDETEKEVTGEVRIRLYKGTADPTGRRSESSLYREDLATFGEGMAYDHADAGGFIRLYGLPERVRAMTRDEVTVDVKAVEITKPVGRPGGETK
;
A
#
# COMPACT_ATOMS: atom_id res chain seq x y z
N ALA A 1 5.41 28.15 -16.41
CA ALA A 1 4.90 27.79 -17.76
C ALA A 1 4.82 29.03 -18.65
N LEU A 2 4.11 30.09 -18.27
CA LEU A 2 3.97 31.29 -19.09
C LEU A 2 5.35 31.96 -19.36
N ASP A 3 6.20 32.03 -18.35
CA ASP A 3 7.56 32.60 -18.46
C ASP A 3 8.50 31.81 -19.38
N THR A 4 8.17 30.55 -19.66
CA THR A 4 8.93 29.68 -20.58
C THR A 4 8.31 29.59 -21.96
N GLY A 5 7.30 30.43 -22.28
CA GLY A 5 6.71 30.58 -23.61
C GLY A 5 5.40 29.81 -23.83
N ALA A 6 4.80 29.20 -22.80
CA ALA A 6 3.49 28.62 -22.91
C ALA A 6 2.43 29.72 -23.18
N SER A 7 1.54 29.50 -24.16
CA SER A 7 0.45 30.40 -24.47
C SER A 7 -0.66 30.41 -23.41
N LYS A 8 -0.79 29.30 -22.66
CA LYS A 8 -1.82 29.09 -21.64
C LYS A 8 -1.28 28.20 -20.52
N CYS A 9 -1.71 28.47 -19.29
CA CYS A 9 -1.44 27.62 -18.14
C CYS A 9 -2.77 27.31 -17.45
N ILE A 10 -3.06 26.01 -17.26
CA ILE A 10 -4.26 25.51 -16.59
C ILE A 10 -3.83 24.79 -15.33
N VAL A 11 -4.36 25.20 -14.17
CA VAL A 11 -4.10 24.57 -12.88
C VAL A 11 -5.40 23.91 -12.41
N LYS A 12 -5.35 22.60 -12.13
CA LYS A 12 -6.46 21.83 -11.55
C LYS A 12 -6.06 21.32 -10.17
N ASP A 13 -6.92 21.51 -9.17
CA ASP A 13 -6.77 20.86 -7.86
C ASP A 13 -7.42 19.48 -7.91
N LEU A 14 -6.59 18.44 -7.87
CA LEU A 14 -7.02 17.04 -7.97
C LEU A 14 -6.86 16.29 -6.63
N ARG A 15 -6.57 16.98 -5.52
CA ARG A 15 -6.23 16.36 -4.24
C ARG A 15 -7.37 15.50 -3.69
N GLU A 16 -8.59 16.02 -3.72
CA GLU A 16 -9.79 15.31 -3.23
C GLU A 16 -10.06 14.04 -4.05
N GLU A 17 -10.04 14.14 -5.38
CA GLU A 17 -10.20 13.02 -6.29
C GLU A 17 -9.09 11.99 -6.13
N PHE A 18 -7.84 12.45 -6.00
CA PHE A 18 -6.68 11.57 -5.79
C PHE A 18 -6.85 10.70 -4.56
N VAL A 19 -7.19 11.29 -3.44
CA VAL A 19 -7.32 10.54 -2.18
C VAL A 19 -8.55 9.63 -2.20
N ARG A 20 -9.72 10.18 -2.56
CA ARG A 20 -10.99 9.44 -2.51
C ARG A 20 -11.04 8.30 -3.54
N ASP A 21 -10.70 8.60 -4.81
CA ASP A 21 -11.00 7.69 -5.92
C ASP A 21 -9.80 6.83 -6.33
N TYR A 22 -8.59 7.17 -5.87
CA TYR A 22 -7.37 6.39 -6.16
C TYR A 22 -6.77 5.79 -4.89
N CYS A 23 -6.40 6.61 -3.91
CA CYS A 23 -5.72 6.10 -2.72
C CYS A 23 -6.64 5.20 -1.88
N PHE A 24 -7.87 5.64 -1.59
CA PHE A 24 -8.80 4.85 -0.78
C PHE A 24 -9.32 3.61 -1.53
N LYS A 25 -9.44 3.64 -2.86
CA LYS A 25 -9.75 2.45 -3.65
C LYS A 25 -8.61 1.42 -3.62
N ALA A 26 -7.36 1.87 -3.69
CA ALA A 26 -6.20 0.99 -3.53
C ALA A 26 -6.08 0.46 -2.10
N LEU A 27 -6.40 1.27 -1.09
CA LEU A 27 -6.49 0.88 0.31
C LEU A 27 -7.51 -0.25 0.50
N SER A 28 -8.76 -0.05 0.05
CA SER A 28 -9.83 -1.05 0.12
C SER A 28 -9.46 -2.35 -0.59
N ALA A 29 -8.73 -2.27 -1.71
CA ALA A 29 -8.23 -3.45 -2.41
C ALA A 29 -7.06 -4.15 -1.69
N GLY A 30 -6.52 -3.57 -0.61
CA GLY A 30 -5.30 -4.05 0.02
C GLY A 30 -4.10 -4.02 -0.94
N ALA A 31 -4.09 -3.10 -1.91
CA ALA A 31 -3.12 -3.07 -3.00
C ALA A 31 -1.75 -2.58 -2.52
N ILE A 32 -0.84 -3.50 -2.35
CA ILE A 32 0.56 -3.26 -1.96
C ILE A 32 1.45 -3.98 -2.97
N TYR A 33 2.33 -3.25 -3.64
CA TYR A 33 3.25 -3.85 -4.61
C TYR A 33 4.49 -4.40 -3.90
N GLU A 34 4.86 -5.65 -4.25
CA GLU A 34 6.02 -6.36 -3.67
C GLU A 34 6.06 -6.26 -2.13
N ASP A 35 4.90 -6.50 -1.48
CA ASP A 35 4.66 -6.57 -0.04
C ASP A 35 4.82 -5.25 0.74
N ASN A 36 5.35 -4.21 0.13
CA ASN A 36 5.74 -2.99 0.86
C ASN A 36 5.33 -1.67 0.20
N TYR A 37 5.41 -1.56 -1.14
CA TYR A 37 5.21 -0.30 -1.83
C TYR A 37 3.72 0.07 -1.94
N LEU A 38 3.33 1.19 -1.32
CA LEU A 38 1.94 1.68 -1.28
C LEU A 38 1.53 2.50 -2.51
N LEU A 39 2.23 2.33 -3.64
CA LEU A 39 1.84 2.77 -4.99
C LEU A 39 1.68 4.29 -5.20
N GLY A 40 2.22 5.15 -4.34
CA GLY A 40 1.92 6.59 -4.38
C GLY A 40 2.12 7.27 -5.73
N THR A 41 3.25 7.03 -6.41
CA THR A 41 3.49 7.55 -7.76
C THR A 41 2.60 6.85 -8.79
N ALA A 42 2.42 5.52 -8.67
CA ALA A 42 1.64 4.72 -9.61
C ALA A 42 0.15 5.09 -9.59
N LEU A 43 -0.39 5.53 -8.47
CA LEU A 43 -1.77 6.03 -8.33
C LEU A 43 -1.92 7.44 -8.90
N ALA A 44 -0.91 8.31 -8.74
CA ALA A 44 -1.00 9.69 -9.18
C ALA A 44 -0.91 9.85 -10.71
N ARG A 45 -0.08 9.07 -11.40
CA ARG A 45 0.17 9.26 -12.83
C ARG A 45 -1.06 9.02 -13.72
N PRO A 46 -1.87 7.96 -13.53
CA PRO A 46 -3.10 7.79 -14.31
C PRO A 46 -4.10 8.93 -14.10
N LEU A 47 -4.24 9.46 -12.88
CA LEU A 47 -5.09 10.62 -12.62
C LEU A 47 -4.60 11.86 -13.38
N LEU A 48 -3.31 12.17 -13.28
CA LEU A 48 -2.73 13.32 -13.98
C LEU A 48 -2.86 13.19 -15.49
N ALA A 49 -2.56 12.01 -16.04
CA ALA A 49 -2.65 11.72 -17.47
C ALA A 49 -4.10 11.82 -17.98
N TYR A 50 -5.06 11.33 -17.20
CA TYR A 50 -6.48 11.45 -17.53
C TYR A 50 -6.90 12.92 -17.67
N HIS A 51 -6.63 13.74 -16.64
CA HIS A 51 -7.00 15.16 -16.68
C HIS A 51 -6.23 15.94 -17.74
N GLN A 52 -4.96 15.60 -17.99
CA GLN A 52 -4.20 16.19 -19.09
C GLN A 52 -4.83 15.87 -20.43
N THR A 53 -5.29 14.63 -20.63
CA THR A 53 -6.00 14.22 -21.86
C THR A 53 -7.30 14.97 -22.03
N GLN A 54 -8.10 15.13 -20.95
CA GLN A 54 -9.34 15.91 -21.01
C GLN A 54 -9.08 17.36 -21.45
N VAL A 55 -8.07 18.01 -20.84
CA VAL A 55 -7.66 19.37 -21.23
C VAL A 55 -7.20 19.42 -22.69
N ALA A 56 -6.42 18.45 -23.16
CA ALA A 56 -5.97 18.40 -24.54
C ALA A 56 -7.13 18.30 -25.53
N LEU A 57 -8.14 17.49 -25.22
CA LEU A 57 -9.35 17.37 -26.04
C LEU A 57 -10.19 18.65 -26.03
N GLU A 58 -10.36 19.28 -24.85
CA GLU A 58 -11.09 20.56 -24.70
C GLU A 58 -10.43 21.70 -25.45
N GLU A 59 -9.09 21.75 -25.47
CA GLU A 59 -8.32 22.81 -26.15
C GLU A 59 -8.05 22.48 -27.64
N GLY A 60 -8.46 21.31 -28.15
CA GLY A 60 -8.23 20.90 -29.53
C GLY A 60 -6.74 20.67 -29.82
N ALA A 61 -5.98 20.17 -28.87
CA ALA A 61 -4.55 19.91 -29.04
C ALA A 61 -4.29 18.72 -30.00
N ASP A 62 -3.20 18.79 -30.75
CA ASP A 62 -2.75 17.71 -31.64
C ASP A 62 -1.87 16.67 -30.95
N ALA A 63 -1.29 17.02 -29.78
CA ALA A 63 -0.35 16.19 -29.07
C ALA A 63 -0.46 16.35 -27.55
N LEU A 64 0.01 15.30 -26.85
CA LEU A 64 0.24 15.25 -25.42
C LEU A 64 1.75 15.13 -25.14
N SER A 65 2.25 15.76 -24.08
CA SER A 65 3.65 15.67 -23.71
C SER A 65 3.81 15.38 -22.22
N HIS A 66 4.85 14.64 -21.87
CA HIS A 66 5.25 14.39 -20.47
C HIS A 66 6.77 14.47 -20.31
N GLY A 67 7.22 14.79 -19.10
CA GLY A 67 8.64 14.89 -18.73
C GLY A 67 9.22 13.63 -18.08
N ALA A 68 8.55 12.47 -18.18
CA ALA A 68 9.04 11.23 -17.59
C ALA A 68 10.29 10.74 -18.30
N THR A 69 11.29 10.26 -17.53
CA THR A 69 12.55 9.73 -18.07
C THR A 69 12.34 8.40 -18.78
N GLY A 70 13.19 8.10 -19.78
CA GLY A 70 13.11 6.86 -20.54
C GLY A 70 13.43 5.57 -19.75
N LYS A 71 13.96 5.68 -18.53
CA LYS A 71 14.28 4.55 -17.62
C LYS A 71 13.20 4.31 -16.55
N GLY A 72 12.22 5.22 -16.42
CA GLY A 72 11.18 5.16 -15.39
C GLY A 72 9.88 4.48 -15.87
N ASN A 73 9.08 4.00 -14.91
CA ASN A 73 7.75 3.45 -15.18
C ASN A 73 6.74 4.54 -15.58
N ASP A 74 7.01 5.80 -15.21
CA ASP A 74 6.04 6.89 -15.35
C ASP A 74 5.67 7.17 -16.80
N GLN A 75 6.60 7.04 -17.73
CA GLN A 75 6.29 7.15 -19.15
C GLN A 75 5.20 6.16 -19.59
N VAL A 76 5.26 4.91 -19.08
CA VAL A 76 4.26 3.88 -19.39
C VAL A 76 2.92 4.28 -18.81
N ARG A 77 2.88 4.74 -17.56
CA ARG A 77 1.66 5.17 -16.85
C ARG A 77 0.96 6.32 -17.55
N PHE A 78 1.71 7.33 -18.02
CA PHE A 78 1.17 8.42 -18.81
C PHE A 78 0.63 7.93 -20.15
N GLU A 79 1.45 7.25 -20.95
CA GLU A 79 1.12 6.91 -22.32
C GLU A 79 0.02 5.86 -22.46
N VAL A 80 0.00 4.86 -21.57
CA VAL A 80 -1.13 3.89 -21.51
C VAL A 80 -2.44 4.60 -21.22
N THR A 81 -2.44 5.60 -20.32
CA THR A 81 -3.64 6.39 -20.03
C THR A 81 -4.02 7.28 -21.22
N TYR A 82 -3.05 7.94 -21.87
CA TYR A 82 -3.31 8.73 -23.09
C TYR A 82 -3.94 7.86 -24.17
N GLY A 83 -3.37 6.68 -24.42
CA GLY A 83 -3.88 5.73 -25.41
C GLY A 83 -5.31 5.23 -25.11
N ALA A 84 -5.67 5.15 -23.84
CA ALA A 84 -7.01 4.73 -23.43
C ALA A 84 -8.09 5.78 -23.72
N PHE A 85 -7.75 7.07 -23.66
CA PHE A 85 -8.74 8.16 -23.79
C PHE A 85 -8.61 9.01 -25.07
N ALA A 86 -7.42 9.09 -25.64
CA ALA A 86 -7.16 9.88 -26.86
C ALA A 86 -6.12 9.19 -27.75
N PRO A 87 -6.41 7.99 -28.30
CA PRO A 87 -5.44 7.21 -29.10
C PRO A 87 -5.02 7.90 -30.41
N HIS A 88 -5.72 8.94 -30.82
CA HIS A 88 -5.41 9.71 -32.02
C HIS A 88 -4.42 10.86 -31.78
N LEU A 89 -4.15 11.24 -30.52
CA LEU A 89 -3.20 12.30 -30.22
C LEU A 89 -1.76 11.77 -30.23
N GLN A 90 -0.85 12.55 -30.81
CA GLN A 90 0.58 12.24 -30.79
C GLN A 90 1.13 12.38 -29.38
N VAL A 91 2.05 11.49 -28.98
CA VAL A 91 2.79 11.63 -27.72
C VAL A 91 4.18 12.17 -28.00
N ILE A 92 4.54 13.24 -27.30
CA ILE A 92 5.88 13.85 -27.32
C ILE A 92 6.56 13.54 -25.98
N ALA A 93 7.62 12.74 -26.04
CA ALA A 93 8.38 12.34 -24.86
C ALA A 93 9.85 12.78 -24.96
N PRO A 94 10.18 14.02 -24.61
CA PRO A 94 11.48 14.64 -24.88
C PRO A 94 12.68 13.83 -24.43
N TRP A 95 12.61 13.16 -23.29
CA TRP A 95 13.69 12.31 -22.78
C TRP A 95 14.06 11.13 -23.68
N ARG A 96 13.20 10.74 -24.62
CA ARG A 96 13.50 9.70 -25.62
C ARG A 96 14.03 10.26 -26.94
N GLU A 97 13.82 11.55 -27.15
CA GLU A 97 14.08 12.23 -28.42
C GLU A 97 15.29 13.17 -28.37
N TRP A 98 15.58 13.72 -27.18
CA TRP A 98 16.67 14.69 -26.96
C TRP A 98 18.02 13.99 -26.73
N ASP A 99 19.11 14.71 -27.00
CA ASP A 99 20.47 14.30 -26.66
C ASP A 99 20.82 14.50 -25.17
N ILE A 100 19.83 14.80 -24.31
CA ILE A 100 19.98 14.92 -22.87
C ILE A 100 19.99 13.53 -22.27
N ARG A 101 21.14 13.11 -21.67
CA ARG A 101 21.36 11.77 -21.14
C ARG A 101 21.53 11.73 -19.62
N SER A 102 21.82 12.88 -19.03
CA SER A 102 22.09 13.03 -17.60
C SER A 102 21.32 14.22 -17.00
N ARG A 103 21.33 14.29 -15.67
CA ARG A 103 20.81 15.45 -14.94
C ARG A 103 21.65 16.70 -15.21
N GLU A 104 22.96 16.53 -15.34
CA GLU A 104 23.90 17.60 -15.68
C GLU A 104 23.55 18.21 -17.04
N ASP A 105 23.34 17.37 -18.07
CA ASP A 105 22.91 17.84 -19.39
C ASP A 105 21.60 18.64 -19.33
N ALA A 106 20.66 18.19 -18.48
CA ALA A 106 19.38 18.87 -18.28
C ALA A 106 19.55 20.24 -17.61
N LEU A 107 20.44 20.34 -16.62
CA LEU A 107 20.76 21.62 -15.95
C LEU A 107 21.49 22.58 -16.91
N ASP A 108 22.42 22.10 -17.70
CA ASP A 108 23.12 22.90 -18.70
C ASP A 108 22.16 23.40 -19.78
N TYR A 109 21.18 22.56 -20.17
CA TYR A 109 20.10 22.98 -21.07
C TYR A 109 19.24 24.08 -20.44
N ALA A 110 18.84 23.90 -19.16
CA ALA A 110 18.06 24.89 -18.44
C ALA A 110 18.79 26.24 -18.32
N ASP A 111 20.07 26.23 -17.98
CA ASP A 111 20.92 27.43 -17.92
C ASP A 111 21.01 28.13 -19.28
N LYS A 112 21.29 27.36 -20.36
CA LYS A 112 21.40 27.86 -21.73
C LYS A 112 20.09 28.54 -22.20
N HIS A 113 18.94 27.97 -21.85
CA HIS A 113 17.64 28.43 -22.27
C HIS A 113 16.93 29.29 -21.23
N LYS A 114 17.60 29.61 -20.11
CA LYS A 114 17.08 30.43 -19.01
C LYS A 114 15.77 29.87 -18.43
N VAL A 115 15.65 28.56 -18.38
CA VAL A 115 14.51 27.88 -17.76
C VAL A 115 14.68 27.97 -16.25
N PRO A 116 13.73 28.56 -15.51
CA PRO A 116 13.79 28.61 -14.06
C PRO A 116 13.62 27.21 -13.47
N VAL A 117 14.65 26.73 -12.78
CA VAL A 117 14.62 25.44 -12.06
C VAL A 117 14.95 25.67 -10.60
N GLU A 118 14.14 25.07 -9.71
CA GLU A 118 14.38 25.15 -8.26
C GLU A 118 15.51 24.21 -7.81
N SER A 119 15.80 23.16 -8.60
CA SER A 119 16.84 22.20 -8.24
C SER A 119 18.24 22.76 -8.47
N SER A 120 19.05 22.75 -7.44
CA SER A 120 20.48 23.09 -7.55
C SER A 120 21.31 21.84 -7.87
N LYS A 121 22.54 22.03 -8.37
CA LYS A 121 23.57 20.96 -8.51
C LYS A 121 23.89 20.26 -7.16
N ARG A 122 23.38 20.79 -6.03
CA ARG A 122 23.54 20.25 -4.68
C ARG A 122 22.37 19.34 -4.23
N ASP A 123 21.24 19.32 -4.95
CA ASP A 123 20.15 18.38 -4.67
C ASP A 123 20.52 17.01 -5.20
N LEU A 124 21.07 16.19 -4.32
CA LEU A 124 21.63 14.87 -4.64
C LEU A 124 20.54 13.84 -4.97
N TYR A 125 19.35 14.00 -4.40
CA TYR A 125 18.24 13.05 -4.54
C TYR A 125 17.22 13.48 -5.58
N SER A 126 16.70 12.53 -6.36
CA SER A 126 15.45 12.69 -7.09
C SER A 126 14.29 12.45 -6.12
N ARG A 127 13.37 13.40 -6.01
CA ARG A 127 12.19 13.32 -5.15
C ARG A 127 10.92 13.46 -5.96
N ASP A 128 9.94 12.63 -5.66
CA ASP A 128 8.58 12.74 -6.17
C ASP A 128 7.59 12.67 -5.02
N GLY A 129 6.83 13.74 -4.82
CA GLY A 129 5.94 13.90 -3.68
C GLY A 129 4.50 14.17 -4.09
N ASN A 130 3.57 13.57 -3.36
CA ASN A 130 2.15 13.89 -3.38
C ASN A 130 1.57 13.72 -1.97
N LEU A 131 0.25 13.83 -1.82
CA LEU A 131 -0.41 13.67 -0.51
C LEU A 131 -0.18 12.30 0.12
N TRP A 132 -0.05 11.24 -0.70
CA TRP A 132 0.05 9.86 -0.22
C TRP A 132 1.46 9.47 0.17
N HIS A 133 2.48 9.98 -0.52
CA HIS A 133 3.86 9.61 -0.28
C HIS A 133 4.88 10.66 -0.72
N LEU A 134 6.12 10.46 -0.27
CA LEU A 134 7.32 11.09 -0.83
C LEU A 134 8.34 10.00 -1.14
N SER A 135 8.85 9.98 -2.37
CA SER A 135 9.94 9.07 -2.79
C SER A 135 11.29 9.79 -2.81
N HIS A 136 12.34 9.01 -2.56
CA HIS A 136 13.74 9.44 -2.66
C HIS A 136 14.51 8.39 -3.47
N GLU A 137 15.20 8.82 -4.53
CA GLU A 137 16.02 7.96 -5.39
C GLU A 137 17.35 8.65 -5.72
N GLY A 138 18.36 7.87 -6.11
CA GLY A 138 19.65 8.37 -6.57
C GLY A 138 20.69 8.60 -5.46
N ASP A 139 21.85 9.15 -5.84
CA ASP A 139 22.98 9.45 -4.97
C ASP A 139 23.43 8.25 -4.11
N VAL A 140 23.56 8.46 -2.80
CA VAL A 140 23.98 7.41 -1.82
C VAL A 140 23.14 6.13 -1.93
N LEU A 141 21.87 6.23 -2.39
CA LEU A 141 20.97 5.09 -2.55
C LEU A 141 21.30 4.19 -3.75
N GLU A 142 22.09 4.65 -4.72
CA GLU A 142 22.50 3.85 -5.88
C GLU A 142 23.32 2.61 -5.46
N ASN A 143 24.08 2.73 -4.38
CA ASN A 143 24.69 1.57 -3.74
C ASN A 143 23.74 0.99 -2.70
N VAL A 144 23.18 -0.19 -2.99
CA VAL A 144 22.20 -0.85 -2.12
C VAL A 144 22.73 -1.26 -0.73
N TRP A 145 24.05 -1.20 -0.53
CA TRP A 145 24.70 -1.47 0.77
C TRP A 145 24.74 -0.24 1.68
N ASN A 146 24.52 0.96 1.14
CA ASN A 146 24.51 2.19 1.91
C ASN A 146 23.17 2.36 2.63
N ALA A 147 23.22 2.74 3.91
CA ALA A 147 22.00 3.14 4.63
C ALA A 147 21.47 4.50 4.14
N PRO A 148 20.15 4.70 4.11
CA PRO A 148 19.57 6.03 3.93
C PRO A 148 20.07 6.99 5.02
N VAL A 149 20.40 8.22 4.64
CA VAL A 149 20.84 9.23 5.61
C VAL A 149 19.65 9.94 6.27
N LYS A 150 19.81 10.32 7.52
CA LYS A 150 18.73 10.92 8.32
C LYS A 150 18.13 12.19 7.69
N GLU A 151 18.97 13.03 7.11
CA GLU A 151 18.59 14.31 6.50
C GLU A 151 17.76 14.17 5.22
N MET A 152 17.72 12.97 4.65
CA MET A 152 16.90 12.63 3.47
C MET A 152 15.42 12.79 3.76
N PHE A 153 14.98 12.29 4.91
CA PHE A 153 13.57 12.21 5.30
C PHE A 153 12.96 13.58 5.56
N LYS A 154 11.73 13.80 5.08
CA LYS A 154 11.01 15.08 5.13
C LYS A 154 9.64 14.99 5.79
N LEU A 155 8.98 13.84 5.69
CA LEU A 155 7.65 13.63 6.28
C LEU A 155 7.72 12.93 7.64
N THR A 156 8.83 12.26 7.94
CA THR A 156 8.98 11.42 9.12
C THR A 156 10.14 11.85 9.99
N THR A 157 9.89 11.98 11.29
CA THR A 157 10.93 12.13 12.29
C THR A 157 11.78 10.86 12.39
N ASP A 158 13.07 11.00 12.62
CA ASP A 158 13.90 9.81 12.87
C ASP A 158 13.38 9.07 14.11
N PRO A 159 13.19 7.73 14.03
CA PRO A 159 12.68 6.94 15.16
C PRO A 159 13.46 7.13 16.46
N MET A 160 14.76 7.42 16.38
CA MET A 160 15.59 7.68 17.56
C MET A 160 15.30 9.05 18.21
N ASP A 161 14.76 10.01 17.42
CA ASP A 161 14.40 11.36 17.88
C ASP A 161 12.89 11.51 18.09
N ALA A 162 12.10 10.49 17.73
CA ALA A 162 10.66 10.49 17.92
C ALA A 162 10.30 10.49 19.43
N PRO A 163 9.08 10.98 19.79
CA PRO A 163 8.65 11.07 21.18
C PRO A 163 8.83 9.76 21.95
N ASP A 164 9.24 9.87 23.23
CA ASP A 164 9.37 8.73 24.15
C ASP A 164 8.01 8.22 24.65
N GLU A 165 6.98 9.06 24.59
CA GLU A 165 5.62 8.68 24.93
C GLU A 165 4.88 8.20 23.68
N PRO A 166 4.24 7.01 23.72
CA PRO A 166 3.43 6.52 22.61
C PRO A 166 2.14 7.34 22.45
N GLU A 167 1.73 7.57 21.22
CA GLU A 167 0.44 8.17 20.89
C GLU A 167 -0.55 7.09 20.44
N THR A 168 -1.78 7.15 20.93
CA THR A 168 -2.85 6.22 20.53
C THR A 168 -3.91 6.99 19.77
N ILE A 169 -4.25 6.50 18.59
CA ILE A 169 -5.30 7.04 17.72
C ILE A 169 -6.38 6.00 17.45
N VAL A 170 -7.59 6.46 17.15
CA VAL A 170 -8.72 5.60 16.77
C VAL A 170 -9.20 6.01 15.38
N LEU A 171 -9.11 5.09 14.44
CA LEU A 171 -9.61 5.25 13.08
C LEU A 171 -10.97 4.59 12.94
N ALA A 172 -11.95 5.30 12.38
CA ALA A 172 -13.26 4.77 12.03
C ALA A 172 -13.37 4.63 10.51
N PHE A 173 -13.96 3.50 10.11
CA PHE A 173 -14.23 3.16 8.71
C PHE A 173 -15.73 2.92 8.50
N GLU A 174 -16.22 3.34 7.33
CA GLU A 174 -17.56 3.03 6.83
C GLU A 174 -17.40 2.39 5.45
N GLN A 175 -17.81 1.14 5.30
CA GLN A 175 -17.68 0.37 4.05
C GLN A 175 -16.27 0.45 3.45
N GLY A 176 -15.25 0.18 4.27
CA GLY A 176 -13.84 0.22 3.89
C GLY A 176 -13.21 1.60 3.75
N THR A 177 -14.00 2.66 3.77
CA THR A 177 -13.53 4.04 3.64
C THR A 177 -13.22 4.65 5.01
N PRO A 178 -12.01 5.21 5.25
CA PRO A 178 -11.73 5.91 6.50
C PRO A 178 -12.50 7.23 6.56
N VAL A 179 -13.28 7.42 7.63
CA VAL A 179 -14.20 8.56 7.76
C VAL A 179 -13.99 9.43 8.99
N ALA A 180 -13.33 8.89 10.04
CA ALA A 180 -13.07 9.66 11.25
C ALA A 180 -11.75 9.27 11.92
N LEU A 181 -11.16 10.23 12.62
CA LEU A 181 -9.99 10.07 13.47
C LEU A 181 -10.34 10.62 14.86
N ASP A 182 -10.15 9.80 15.91
CA ASP A 182 -10.47 10.12 17.31
C ASP A 182 -11.87 10.70 17.49
N GLY A 183 -12.85 10.12 16.79
CA GLY A 183 -14.26 10.52 16.81
C GLY A 183 -14.60 11.77 15.98
N LYS A 184 -13.60 12.48 15.41
CA LYS A 184 -13.83 13.61 14.51
C LYS A 184 -13.93 13.13 13.08
N ARG A 185 -15.05 13.38 12.39
CA ARG A 185 -15.17 13.12 10.95
C ARG A 185 -14.26 14.05 10.16
N LEU A 186 -13.54 13.50 9.21
CA LEU A 186 -12.58 14.20 8.34
C LEU A 186 -12.91 13.92 6.88
N GLY A 187 -12.68 14.91 6.01
CA GLY A 187 -12.64 14.69 4.56
C GLY A 187 -11.39 13.91 4.15
N PRO A 188 -11.37 13.33 2.93
CA PRO A 188 -10.26 12.50 2.45
C PRO A 188 -8.90 13.18 2.54
N VAL A 189 -8.79 14.42 2.09
CA VAL A 189 -7.54 15.19 2.14
C VAL A 189 -7.10 15.46 3.58
N GLU A 190 -8.02 15.95 4.44
CA GLU A 190 -7.73 16.25 5.85
C GLU A 190 -7.31 14.98 6.62
N MET A 191 -7.90 13.83 6.31
CA MET A 191 -7.53 12.53 6.89
C MET A 191 -6.07 12.20 6.60
N VAL A 192 -5.67 12.25 5.34
CA VAL A 192 -4.30 11.92 4.92
C VAL A 192 -3.29 12.92 5.47
N GLU A 193 -3.56 14.22 5.38
CA GLU A 193 -2.68 15.26 5.90
C GLU A 193 -2.48 15.14 7.42
N THR A 194 -3.57 14.87 8.16
CA THR A 194 -3.51 14.69 9.62
C THR A 194 -2.71 13.45 9.99
N LEU A 195 -2.96 12.32 9.32
CA LEU A 195 -2.21 11.08 9.59
C LEU A 195 -0.74 11.19 9.18
N ASN A 196 -0.43 11.85 8.06
CA ASN A 196 0.97 12.12 7.70
C ASN A 196 1.71 12.89 8.79
N ARG A 197 1.07 13.91 9.38
CA ARG A 197 1.64 14.69 10.47
C ARG A 197 1.78 13.87 11.75
N VAL A 198 0.73 13.18 12.19
CA VAL A 198 0.70 12.44 13.46
C VAL A 198 1.63 11.22 13.40
N ALA A 199 1.45 10.36 12.42
CA ALA A 199 2.27 9.15 12.27
C ALA A 199 3.73 9.49 11.90
N GLY A 200 3.93 10.51 11.06
CA GLY A 200 5.25 11.00 10.70
C GLY A 200 6.04 11.54 11.89
N ALA A 201 5.39 12.22 12.86
CA ALA A 201 6.02 12.68 14.09
C ALA A 201 6.58 11.52 14.93
N HIS A 202 5.96 10.34 14.88
CA HIS A 202 6.43 9.12 15.51
C HIS A 202 7.38 8.27 14.64
N GLY A 203 7.81 8.78 13.48
CA GLY A 203 8.73 8.09 12.56
C GLY A 203 8.10 6.94 11.78
N VAL A 204 6.77 6.81 11.78
CA VAL A 204 6.05 5.74 11.09
C VAL A 204 5.96 6.03 9.60
N GLY A 205 6.09 4.98 8.78
CA GLY A 205 5.87 5.04 7.33
C GLY A 205 7.12 5.15 6.47
N ARG A 206 8.31 4.84 7.01
CA ARG A 206 9.56 4.72 6.24
C ARG A 206 9.68 3.35 5.61
N LEU A 207 10.10 3.32 4.35
CA LEU A 207 10.32 2.12 3.58
C LEU A 207 11.58 2.27 2.74
N ASP A 208 12.43 1.25 2.72
CA ASP A 208 13.59 1.12 1.84
C ASP A 208 13.44 -0.19 1.05
N LEU A 209 13.35 -0.11 -0.25
CA LEU A 209 12.92 -1.20 -1.11
C LEU A 209 13.74 -1.26 -2.40
N VAL A 210 14.17 -2.45 -2.78
CA VAL A 210 14.65 -2.74 -4.13
C VAL A 210 13.52 -3.39 -4.90
N GLU A 211 12.87 -2.64 -5.79
CA GLU A 211 11.70 -3.06 -6.55
C GLU A 211 12.03 -3.50 -7.98
N ASN A 212 11.15 -4.28 -8.58
CA ASN A 212 11.21 -4.63 -9.99
C ASN A 212 10.39 -3.63 -10.81
N ARG A 213 11.07 -2.81 -11.63
CA ARG A 213 10.40 -1.89 -12.55
C ARG A 213 9.80 -2.63 -13.75
N LEU A 214 8.67 -2.12 -14.26
CA LEU A 214 7.99 -2.63 -15.44
C LEU A 214 8.92 -2.69 -16.66
N VAL A 215 9.84 -1.74 -16.79
CA VAL A 215 10.86 -1.68 -17.84
C VAL A 215 11.99 -2.72 -17.70
N GLY A 216 11.89 -3.65 -16.74
CA GLY A 216 12.76 -4.82 -16.61
C GLY A 216 14.03 -4.61 -15.79
N ILE A 217 14.21 -3.47 -15.12
CA ILE A 217 15.36 -3.21 -14.25
C ILE A 217 14.95 -3.21 -12.78
N LYS A 218 15.90 -3.52 -11.89
CA LYS A 218 15.73 -3.29 -10.47
C LYS A 218 16.09 -1.84 -10.12
N SER A 219 15.33 -1.25 -9.20
CA SER A 219 15.58 0.09 -8.71
C SER A 219 15.40 0.13 -7.21
N ARG A 220 16.22 0.90 -6.51
CA ARG A 220 16.04 1.16 -5.10
C ARG A 220 15.34 2.50 -4.91
N GLY A 221 14.25 2.48 -4.15
CA GLY A 221 13.55 3.66 -3.68
C GLY A 221 13.43 3.67 -2.17
N VAL A 222 13.58 4.84 -1.56
CA VAL A 222 13.22 5.08 -0.17
C VAL A 222 11.96 5.93 -0.16
N TYR A 223 10.97 5.48 0.60
CA TYR A 223 9.64 6.10 0.60
C TYR A 223 9.23 6.52 2.00
N GLU A 224 8.46 7.59 2.07
CA GLU A 224 7.77 8.03 3.28
C GLU A 224 6.27 8.05 3.01
N THR A 225 5.52 7.19 3.70
CA THR A 225 4.07 7.00 3.53
C THR A 225 3.36 6.87 4.88
N PRO A 226 3.43 7.87 5.77
CA PRO A 226 2.91 7.74 7.13
C PRO A 226 1.43 7.41 7.18
N ALA A 227 0.58 8.19 6.51
CA ALA A 227 -0.86 7.96 6.45
C ALA A 227 -1.20 6.61 5.82
N GLY A 228 -0.58 6.29 4.67
CA GLY A 228 -0.83 5.04 3.96
C GLY A 228 -0.50 3.82 4.81
N THR A 229 0.62 3.85 5.53
CA THR A 229 1.04 2.75 6.42
C THR A 229 0.02 2.49 7.53
N VAL A 230 -0.44 3.54 8.20
CA VAL A 230 -1.42 3.42 9.29
C VAL A 230 -2.80 3.00 8.77
N LEU A 231 -3.24 3.56 7.65
CA LEU A 231 -4.53 3.23 7.04
C LEU A 231 -4.58 1.78 6.56
N HIS A 232 -3.54 1.29 5.86
CA HIS A 232 -3.48 -0.12 5.43
C HIS A 232 -3.45 -1.09 6.61
N LEU A 233 -2.73 -0.74 7.68
CA LEU A 233 -2.72 -1.54 8.90
C LEU A 233 -4.12 -1.61 9.51
N ALA A 234 -4.76 -0.47 9.74
CA ALA A 234 -6.08 -0.39 10.39
C ALA A 234 -7.17 -1.09 9.56
N HIS A 235 -7.20 -0.84 8.24
CA HIS A 235 -8.16 -1.45 7.33
C HIS A 235 -8.04 -2.98 7.35
N ARG A 236 -6.83 -3.53 7.21
CA ARG A 236 -6.58 -4.97 7.26
C ARG A 236 -7.03 -5.60 8.59
N GLU A 237 -6.85 -4.91 9.70
CA GLU A 237 -7.29 -5.40 11.00
C GLU A 237 -8.82 -5.42 11.13
N LEU A 238 -9.51 -4.50 10.47
CA LEU A 238 -10.97 -4.48 10.42
C LEU A 238 -11.50 -5.59 9.50
N GLU A 239 -10.92 -5.79 8.31
CA GLU A 239 -11.26 -6.90 7.42
C GLU A 239 -11.17 -8.27 8.12
N ARG A 240 -10.09 -8.48 8.90
CA ARG A 240 -9.90 -9.72 9.69
C ARG A 240 -10.99 -9.97 10.71
N LEU A 241 -11.66 -8.91 11.15
CA LEU A 241 -12.73 -9.00 12.12
C LEU A 241 -14.09 -9.33 11.48
N VAL A 242 -14.33 -8.82 10.27
CA VAL A 242 -15.66 -8.83 9.64
C VAL A 242 -15.81 -9.76 8.44
N LEU A 243 -14.73 -10.08 7.74
CA LEU A 243 -14.77 -10.99 6.59
C LEU A 243 -14.59 -12.44 7.03
N ASP A 244 -15.37 -13.34 6.42
CA ASP A 244 -15.16 -14.78 6.57
C ASP A 244 -13.81 -15.21 5.95
N ARG A 245 -13.37 -16.40 6.35
CA ARG A 245 -12.06 -16.94 5.96
C ARG A 245 -11.86 -17.01 4.44
N ASP A 246 -12.85 -17.52 3.72
CA ASP A 246 -12.70 -17.79 2.29
C ASP A 246 -12.74 -16.50 1.47
N THR A 247 -13.61 -15.57 1.83
CA THR A 247 -13.65 -14.19 1.26
C THR A 247 -12.34 -13.47 1.50
N LEU A 248 -11.84 -13.46 2.75
CA LEU A 248 -10.57 -12.79 3.10
C LEU A 248 -9.38 -13.37 2.32
N HIS A 249 -9.24 -14.69 2.26
CA HIS A 249 -8.13 -15.34 1.55
C HIS A 249 -8.19 -15.09 0.04
N PHE A 250 -9.39 -15.14 -0.56
CA PHE A 250 -9.53 -14.85 -1.98
C PHE A 250 -9.20 -13.37 -2.27
N LYS A 251 -9.70 -12.46 -1.44
CA LYS A 251 -9.37 -11.03 -1.56
C LYS A 251 -7.86 -10.78 -1.48
N GLN A 252 -7.15 -11.41 -0.54
CA GLN A 252 -5.70 -11.32 -0.45
C GLN A 252 -5.01 -11.80 -1.73
N SER A 253 -5.50 -12.85 -2.37
CA SER A 253 -4.92 -13.36 -3.63
C SER A 253 -5.08 -12.37 -4.78
N ILE A 254 -6.21 -11.67 -4.88
CA ILE A 254 -6.45 -10.68 -5.94
C ILE A 254 -5.79 -9.34 -5.65
N SER A 255 -5.53 -8.98 -4.39
CA SER A 255 -4.86 -7.74 -3.99
C SER A 255 -3.49 -7.60 -4.66
N VAL A 256 -2.74 -8.69 -4.76
CA VAL A 256 -1.45 -8.73 -5.46
C VAL A 256 -1.63 -8.37 -6.94
N ARG A 257 -2.64 -8.96 -7.61
CA ARG A 257 -2.90 -8.65 -9.03
C ARG A 257 -3.41 -7.22 -9.22
N TYR A 258 -4.24 -6.74 -8.32
CA TYR A 258 -4.69 -5.34 -8.31
C TYR A 258 -3.50 -4.39 -8.20
N ALA A 259 -2.60 -4.63 -7.25
CA ALA A 259 -1.38 -3.84 -7.08
C ALA A 259 -0.48 -3.83 -8.32
N GLN A 260 -0.31 -4.98 -8.99
CA GLN A 260 0.44 -5.07 -10.25
C GLN A 260 -0.20 -4.21 -11.35
N LEU A 261 -1.51 -4.30 -11.53
CA LEU A 261 -2.22 -3.49 -12.54
C LEU A 261 -2.04 -1.99 -12.29
N VAL A 262 -2.12 -1.56 -11.03
CA VAL A 262 -1.87 -0.16 -10.64
C VAL A 262 -0.41 0.21 -10.93
N TYR A 263 0.54 -0.62 -10.50
CA TYR A 263 1.97 -0.38 -10.71
C TYR A 263 2.31 -0.23 -12.20
N ASP A 264 1.69 -1.06 -13.04
CA ASP A 264 1.88 -1.09 -14.50
C ASP A 264 1.15 0.04 -15.25
N GLY A 265 0.42 0.92 -14.55
CA GLY A 265 -0.34 2.02 -15.16
C GLY A 265 -1.67 1.61 -15.78
N LEU A 266 -2.14 0.40 -15.49
CA LEU A 266 -3.39 -0.17 -16.03
C LEU A 266 -4.62 0.18 -15.17
N TRP A 267 -4.66 1.40 -14.60
CA TRP A 267 -5.75 1.87 -13.75
C TRP A 267 -7.11 1.78 -14.44
N PHE A 268 -7.19 2.13 -15.73
CA PHE A 268 -8.42 2.14 -16.51
C PHE A 268 -8.67 0.83 -17.28
N SER A 269 -7.99 -0.26 -16.93
CA SER A 269 -8.20 -1.55 -17.59
C SER A 269 -9.43 -2.27 -17.05
N THR A 270 -10.12 -3.01 -17.93
CA THR A 270 -11.30 -3.82 -17.60
C THR A 270 -11.02 -4.78 -16.44
N LEU A 271 -9.82 -5.39 -16.40
CA LEU A 271 -9.48 -6.32 -15.32
C LEU A 271 -9.42 -5.61 -13.97
N ARG A 272 -8.78 -4.41 -13.90
CA ARG A 272 -8.73 -3.65 -12.65
C ARG A 272 -10.16 -3.25 -12.20
N GLU A 273 -11.02 -2.84 -13.15
CA GLU A 273 -12.42 -2.48 -12.84
C GLU A 273 -13.23 -3.67 -12.32
N ALA A 274 -13.06 -4.85 -12.93
CA ALA A 274 -13.71 -6.07 -12.45
C ALA A 274 -13.24 -6.45 -11.03
N LEU A 275 -11.93 -6.33 -10.75
CA LEU A 275 -11.40 -6.55 -9.41
C LEU A 275 -11.90 -5.50 -8.40
N ALA A 276 -12.03 -4.23 -8.83
CA ALA A 276 -12.60 -3.18 -7.99
C ALA A 276 -14.07 -3.46 -7.63
N ALA A 277 -14.87 -3.93 -8.58
CA ALA A 277 -16.26 -4.30 -8.31
C ALA A 277 -16.37 -5.46 -7.29
N PHE A 278 -15.47 -6.44 -7.37
CA PHE A 278 -15.36 -7.48 -6.34
C PHE A 278 -15.00 -6.88 -4.97
N VAL A 279 -14.00 -6.00 -4.93
CA VAL A 279 -13.58 -5.33 -3.70
C VAL A 279 -14.72 -4.52 -3.10
N ASP A 280 -15.39 -3.69 -3.91
CA ASP A 280 -16.52 -2.85 -3.46
C ASP A 280 -17.64 -3.71 -2.83
N GLU A 281 -17.88 -4.91 -3.34
CA GLU A 281 -18.85 -5.86 -2.73
C GLU A 281 -18.39 -6.36 -1.37
N THR A 282 -17.11 -6.70 -1.22
CA THR A 282 -16.54 -7.19 0.06
C THR A 282 -16.44 -6.11 1.13
N GLU A 283 -16.37 -4.83 0.73
CA GLU A 283 -16.25 -3.71 1.68
C GLU A 283 -17.56 -3.33 2.37
N LYS A 284 -18.72 -3.80 1.91
CA LYS A 284 -20.02 -3.41 2.46
C LYS A 284 -20.14 -3.62 3.98
N GLU A 285 -19.50 -4.66 4.49
CA GLU A 285 -19.50 -5.02 5.91
C GLU A 285 -18.27 -4.46 6.66
N VAL A 286 -17.29 -3.87 5.96
CA VAL A 286 -16.05 -3.37 6.57
C VAL A 286 -16.29 -1.99 7.20
N THR A 287 -17.09 -2.02 8.28
CA THR A 287 -17.47 -0.82 9.06
C THR A 287 -17.12 -1.05 10.53
N GLY A 288 -16.44 -0.08 11.13
CA GLY A 288 -16.03 -0.19 12.53
C GLY A 288 -14.84 0.68 12.87
N GLU A 289 -14.21 0.40 13.99
CA GLU A 289 -13.10 1.18 14.52
C GLU A 289 -11.89 0.32 14.87
N VAL A 290 -10.71 0.89 14.61
CA VAL A 290 -9.42 0.28 14.96
C VAL A 290 -8.60 1.28 15.76
N ARG A 291 -8.05 0.84 16.89
CA ARG A 291 -7.15 1.61 17.74
C ARG A 291 -5.72 1.23 17.42
N ILE A 292 -4.91 2.22 17.08
CA ILE A 292 -3.51 2.08 16.70
C ILE A 292 -2.65 2.85 17.71
N ARG A 293 -1.59 2.21 18.18
CA ARG A 293 -0.51 2.84 18.96
C ARG A 293 0.64 3.16 18.03
N LEU A 294 1.09 4.41 18.04
CA LEU A 294 2.24 4.92 17.30
C LEU A 294 3.41 5.10 18.25
N TYR A 295 4.56 4.53 17.91
CA TYR A 295 5.75 4.66 18.75
C TYR A 295 7.03 4.35 17.97
N LYS A 296 7.95 5.31 17.91
CA LYS A 296 9.33 5.15 17.40
C LYS A 296 9.45 4.30 16.13
N GLY A 297 8.73 4.68 15.08
CA GLY A 297 8.74 4.02 13.78
C GLY A 297 7.75 2.84 13.63
N THR A 298 7.06 2.46 14.69
CA THR A 298 6.08 1.37 14.66
C THR A 298 4.65 1.89 14.78
N ALA A 299 3.72 1.14 14.19
CA ALA A 299 2.29 1.29 14.37
C ALA A 299 1.71 -0.09 14.74
N ASP A 300 1.11 -0.20 15.92
CA ASP A 300 0.59 -1.46 16.45
C ASP A 300 -0.92 -1.39 16.67
N PRO A 301 -1.72 -2.35 16.17
CA PRO A 301 -3.14 -2.42 16.47
C PRO A 301 -3.34 -2.86 17.93
N THR A 302 -4.05 -2.05 18.72
CA THR A 302 -4.31 -2.32 20.14
C THR A 302 -5.78 -2.58 20.47
N GLY A 303 -6.67 -2.45 19.48
CA GLY A 303 -8.09 -2.76 19.63
C GLY A 303 -8.82 -2.64 18.31
N ARG A 304 -9.90 -3.37 18.17
CA ARG A 304 -10.78 -3.33 17.00
C ARG A 304 -12.21 -3.64 17.45
N ARG A 305 -13.19 -2.99 16.82
CA ARG A 305 -14.61 -3.25 17.05
C ARG A 305 -15.44 -2.99 15.81
N SER A 306 -16.49 -3.77 15.63
CA SER A 306 -17.46 -3.66 14.53
C SER A 306 -18.78 -4.29 14.96
N GLU A 307 -19.90 -3.74 14.51
CA GLU A 307 -21.22 -4.39 14.66
C GLU A 307 -21.37 -5.60 13.74
N SER A 308 -20.64 -5.63 12.60
CA SER A 308 -20.56 -6.76 11.67
C SER A 308 -19.49 -7.81 12.06
N SER A 309 -18.97 -7.76 13.29
CA SER A 309 -17.91 -8.66 13.75
C SER A 309 -18.32 -10.13 13.70
N LEU A 310 -17.50 -10.95 13.03
CA LEU A 310 -17.61 -12.43 13.07
C LEU A 310 -16.89 -13.03 14.30
N TYR A 311 -16.08 -12.22 15.00
CA TYR A 311 -15.46 -12.65 16.26
C TYR A 311 -16.48 -12.60 17.37
N ARG A 312 -16.71 -13.74 17.99
CA ARG A 312 -17.60 -13.90 19.15
C ARG A 312 -16.80 -14.44 20.32
N GLU A 313 -16.81 -13.71 21.43
CA GLU A 313 -16.06 -14.08 22.64
C GLU A 313 -16.52 -15.43 23.20
N ASP A 314 -17.83 -15.75 23.13
CA ASP A 314 -18.41 -16.99 23.60
C ASP A 314 -18.01 -18.23 22.76
N LEU A 315 -17.60 -18.02 21.51
CA LEU A 315 -17.06 -19.07 20.62
C LEU A 315 -15.54 -19.17 20.70
N ALA A 316 -14.85 -18.04 20.91
CA ALA A 316 -13.40 -17.95 20.87
C ALA A 316 -12.72 -18.18 22.23
N THR A 317 -13.50 -18.25 23.32
CA THR A 317 -12.97 -18.44 24.69
C THR A 317 -12.33 -19.81 24.89
N PHE A 318 -11.22 -19.85 25.63
CA PHE A 318 -10.61 -21.09 26.16
C PHE A 318 -11.22 -21.52 27.50
N GLY A 319 -12.17 -20.73 28.05
CA GLY A 319 -12.90 -21.05 29.27
C GLY A 319 -14.12 -21.95 28.98
N GLU A 320 -14.98 -22.10 29.98
CA GLU A 320 -16.25 -22.81 29.81
C GLU A 320 -17.20 -22.02 28.91
N GLY A 321 -17.13 -22.28 27.59
CA GLY A 321 -18.06 -21.72 26.59
C GLY A 321 -19.04 -22.80 26.15
N MET A 322 -20.32 -22.48 26.15
CA MET A 322 -21.39 -23.44 25.81
C MET A 322 -21.78 -23.41 24.31
N ALA A 323 -21.17 -22.57 23.50
CA ALA A 323 -21.63 -22.33 22.13
C ALA A 323 -21.04 -23.29 21.07
N TYR A 324 -20.05 -24.13 21.42
CA TYR A 324 -19.37 -25.03 20.50
C TYR A 324 -19.27 -26.43 21.10
N ASP A 325 -19.82 -27.45 20.39
CA ASP A 325 -19.63 -28.84 20.76
C ASP A 325 -18.31 -29.37 20.18
N HIS A 326 -17.34 -29.65 21.04
CA HIS A 326 -16.04 -30.19 20.66
C HIS A 326 -16.12 -31.51 19.89
N ALA A 327 -17.21 -32.29 20.05
CA ALA A 327 -17.39 -33.56 19.37
C ALA A 327 -17.59 -33.39 17.85
N ASP A 328 -18.15 -32.28 17.40
CA ASP A 328 -18.38 -32.00 15.97
C ASP A 328 -17.07 -31.91 15.19
N ALA A 329 -16.01 -31.46 15.80
CA ALA A 329 -14.68 -31.35 15.17
C ALA A 329 -14.17 -32.69 14.67
N GLY A 330 -14.45 -33.79 15.38
CA GLY A 330 -14.00 -35.13 15.00
C GLY A 330 -14.64 -35.63 13.69
N GLY A 331 -15.91 -35.31 13.47
CA GLY A 331 -16.61 -35.62 12.22
C GLY A 331 -16.03 -34.82 11.04
N PHE A 332 -15.93 -33.53 11.22
CA PHE A 332 -15.34 -32.64 10.22
C PHE A 332 -13.91 -33.05 9.83
N ILE A 333 -13.02 -33.29 10.80
CA ILE A 333 -11.62 -33.66 10.55
C ILE A 333 -11.51 -34.96 9.73
N ARG A 334 -12.37 -35.98 10.01
CA ARG A 334 -12.37 -37.23 9.26
C ARG A 334 -12.72 -37.03 7.79
N LEU A 335 -13.72 -36.19 7.48
CA LEU A 335 -14.15 -35.93 6.11
C LEU A 335 -13.17 -34.98 5.41
N TYR A 336 -12.74 -33.92 6.06
CA TYR A 336 -11.80 -32.94 5.51
C TYR A 336 -10.45 -33.57 5.17
N GLY A 337 -9.94 -34.44 6.06
CA GLY A 337 -8.67 -35.16 5.86
C GLY A 337 -8.78 -36.44 5.03
N LEU A 338 -9.96 -36.76 4.47
CA LEU A 338 -10.18 -38.00 3.72
C LEU A 338 -9.26 -38.16 2.49
N PRO A 339 -9.01 -37.10 1.66
CA PRO A 339 -8.09 -37.24 0.52
C PRO A 339 -6.68 -37.63 0.94
N GLU A 340 -6.15 -37.06 2.02
CA GLU A 340 -4.81 -37.41 2.52
C GLU A 340 -4.76 -38.84 3.09
N ARG A 341 -5.82 -39.23 3.74
CA ARG A 341 -5.94 -40.60 4.26
C ARG A 341 -5.99 -41.63 3.13
N VAL A 342 -6.80 -41.40 2.09
CA VAL A 342 -6.85 -42.25 0.91
C VAL A 342 -5.50 -42.27 0.19
N ARG A 343 -4.85 -41.12 0.05
CA ARG A 343 -3.51 -41.05 -0.55
C ARG A 343 -2.48 -41.87 0.23
N ALA A 344 -2.53 -41.82 1.57
CA ALA A 344 -1.66 -42.65 2.40
C ALA A 344 -1.93 -44.17 2.23
N MET A 345 -3.21 -44.58 2.08
CA MET A 345 -3.57 -45.96 1.85
C MET A 345 -3.14 -46.51 0.47
N THR A 346 -2.99 -45.62 -0.54
CA THR A 346 -2.57 -46.02 -1.90
C THR A 346 -1.05 -46.01 -2.07
N ARG A 347 -0.31 -45.43 -1.14
CA ARG A 347 1.15 -45.46 -1.11
C ARG A 347 1.59 -46.63 -0.22
N ASP A 348 1.91 -47.75 -0.81
CA ASP A 348 2.34 -48.99 -0.11
C ASP A 348 3.64 -48.89 0.73
N GLU A 349 4.18 -47.67 0.92
CA GLU A 349 5.51 -47.46 1.49
C GLU A 349 5.54 -46.75 2.85
N VAL A 350 4.44 -46.45 3.49
CA VAL A 350 4.48 -45.80 4.82
C VAL A 350 4.15 -46.82 5.91
N THR A 351 5.05 -47.77 6.14
CA THR A 351 5.23 -48.29 7.49
C THR A 351 5.95 -47.20 8.31
N VAL A 352 5.18 -46.28 8.86
CA VAL A 352 5.71 -45.44 9.94
C VAL A 352 5.92 -46.38 11.13
N ASP A 353 7.17 -46.75 11.34
CA ASP A 353 7.61 -47.37 12.61
C ASP A 353 7.56 -46.30 13.68
N VAL A 354 6.34 -46.01 14.16
CA VAL A 354 6.12 -45.14 15.31
C VAL A 354 6.59 -45.95 16.50
N LYS A 355 7.88 -45.82 16.85
CA LYS A 355 8.35 -46.18 18.20
C LYS A 355 7.45 -45.45 19.16
N ALA A 356 6.55 -46.17 19.80
CA ALA A 356 5.71 -45.64 20.85
C ALA A 356 6.63 -45.07 21.92
N VAL A 357 6.64 -43.74 22.09
CA VAL A 357 7.25 -43.11 23.25
C VAL A 357 6.32 -43.42 24.42
N GLU A 358 6.70 -44.39 25.26
CA GLU A 358 6.00 -44.61 26.52
C GLU A 358 6.14 -43.35 27.38
N ILE A 359 5.09 -42.53 27.42
CA ILE A 359 5.00 -41.43 28.37
C ILE A 359 4.58 -42.07 29.72
N THR A 360 5.57 -42.45 30.55
CA THR A 360 5.29 -42.80 31.92
C THR A 360 4.80 -41.56 32.66
N LYS A 361 3.64 -41.69 33.33
CA LYS A 361 3.13 -40.63 34.21
C LYS A 361 4.22 -40.22 35.19
N PRO A 362 4.44 -38.92 35.41
CA PRO A 362 5.39 -38.51 36.43
C PRO A 362 4.96 -39.09 37.79
N VAL A 363 5.88 -39.81 38.45
CA VAL A 363 5.67 -40.32 39.79
C VAL A 363 5.26 -39.15 40.70
N GLY A 364 4.10 -39.26 41.33
CA GLY A 364 3.54 -38.24 42.18
C GLY A 364 4.55 -37.78 43.23
N ARG A 365 4.64 -36.48 43.46
CA ARG A 365 5.44 -35.94 44.57
C ARG A 365 4.95 -36.59 45.86
N PRO A 366 5.88 -37.08 46.73
CA PRO A 366 5.50 -37.58 48.04
C PRO A 366 4.82 -36.45 48.83
N GLY A 367 3.67 -36.76 49.41
CA GLY A 367 2.86 -35.81 50.15
C GLY A 367 3.68 -35.19 51.30
N GLY A 368 3.71 -33.85 51.29
CA GLY A 368 4.15 -33.10 52.46
C GLY A 368 3.11 -33.20 53.56
N GLU A 369 3.49 -33.83 54.67
CA GLU A 369 2.70 -33.82 55.89
C GLU A 369 2.56 -32.39 56.41
N THR A 370 1.32 -31.98 56.62
CA THR A 370 0.97 -30.79 57.40
C THR A 370 1.29 -31.05 58.85
N LYS A 371 2.06 -30.15 59.44
CA LYS A 371 1.96 -29.80 60.88
C LYS A 371 1.59 -28.35 61.02
#